data_f8080734dd103196df418f9d7d5e00ac
#
_entry.id   f8080734dd103196df418f9d7d5e00ac
#
_cell.length_a   1.000
_cell.length_b   1.000
_cell.length_c   1.000
_cell.angle_alpha   90.00
_cell.angle_beta   90.00
_cell.angle_gamma   90.00
#
_symmetry.space_group_name_H-M   'P 1'
#
loop_
_entity.id
_entity.type
_entity.pdbx_description
1 polymer ?
#
loop_
_entity_poly.entity_id
_entity_poly.type
_entity_poly.pdbx_seq_one_letter_code
_entity_poly.pdbx_strand_id
1 'polypeptide(L)'
;MPMILGYWDIRGLAHAIRLLLEYTDTNYEERQYSVGDAPDYDRSQWLNEKFKLGLDFPNLPYLIDGTHKLTQSNAILRYIARKHNLCGETEEEMIRVDILENQVMDVRLAMARICYSPDFGLKKISAYMKSSRFLPGPLFMKLAVWGNK
;
A
#
# COMPACT_ATOMS: atom_id res chain seq x y z
N MET A 1 -14.88 -17.44 9.27
CA MET A 1 -14.79 -16.03 9.63
C MET A 1 -14.14 -15.32 8.46
N PRO A 2 -14.55 -14.08 8.14
CA PRO A 2 -13.89 -13.32 7.09
C PRO A 2 -12.43 -13.03 7.46
N MET A 3 -11.58 -12.80 6.45
CA MET A 3 -10.24 -12.28 6.68
C MET A 3 -10.30 -10.87 7.26
N ILE A 4 -9.33 -10.46 8.06
CA ILE A 4 -9.24 -9.10 8.57
C ILE A 4 -7.98 -8.46 8.02
N LEU A 5 -8.14 -7.40 7.23
CA LEU A 5 -7.05 -6.58 6.71
C LEU A 5 -6.92 -5.31 7.57
N GLY A 6 -5.79 -5.12 8.23
CA GLY A 6 -5.52 -3.92 9.01
C GLY A 6 -4.53 -2.98 8.32
N TYR A 7 -4.90 -1.71 8.16
CA TYR A 7 -4.02 -0.67 7.61
C TYR A 7 -4.48 0.74 7.99
N TRP A 8 -3.62 1.72 7.71
CA TRP A 8 -4.02 3.12 7.77
C TRP A 8 -5.16 3.41 6.80
N ASP A 9 -6.01 4.40 7.12
CA ASP A 9 -7.06 4.89 6.22
C ASP A 9 -6.48 5.69 5.04
N ILE A 10 -5.62 5.03 4.29
CA ILE A 10 -4.99 5.49 3.06
C ILE A 10 -4.83 4.33 2.08
N ARG A 11 -4.60 4.61 0.82
CA ARG A 11 -4.30 3.57 -0.17
C ARG A 11 -3.01 2.82 0.18
N GLY A 12 -1.91 3.53 0.27
CA GLY A 12 -0.61 3.05 0.70
C GLY A 12 -0.25 1.64 0.22
N LEU A 13 0.40 0.86 1.08
CA LEU A 13 0.81 -0.51 0.80
C LEU A 13 -0.36 -1.51 0.75
N ALA A 14 -1.49 -1.20 1.36
CA ALA A 14 -2.65 -2.09 1.37
C ALA A 14 -3.48 -2.05 0.09
N HIS A 15 -3.30 -1.06 -0.79
CA HIS A 15 -4.18 -0.94 -1.96
C HIS A 15 -4.11 -2.13 -2.91
N ALA A 16 -2.92 -2.65 -3.18
CA ALA A 16 -2.76 -3.85 -3.99
C ALA A 16 -3.41 -5.08 -3.34
N ILE A 17 -3.36 -5.16 -2.00
CA ILE A 17 -4.00 -6.25 -1.24
C ILE A 17 -5.52 -6.16 -1.38
N ARG A 18 -6.10 -4.96 -1.24
CA ARG A 18 -7.55 -4.74 -1.46
C ARG A 18 -7.97 -5.16 -2.86
N LEU A 19 -7.22 -4.73 -3.88
CA LEU A 19 -7.52 -5.10 -5.26
C LEU A 19 -7.46 -6.61 -5.49
N LEU A 20 -6.51 -7.31 -4.86
CA LEU A 20 -6.42 -8.77 -4.98
C LEU A 20 -7.57 -9.48 -4.25
N LEU A 21 -7.96 -9.00 -3.07
CA LEU A 21 -9.10 -9.54 -2.34
C LEU A 21 -10.42 -9.36 -3.11
N GLU A 22 -10.63 -8.18 -3.71
CA GLU A 22 -11.78 -7.91 -4.59
C GLU A 22 -11.75 -8.78 -5.86
N TYR A 23 -10.58 -8.89 -6.50
CA TYR A 23 -10.42 -9.71 -7.71
C TYR A 23 -10.73 -11.19 -7.46
N THR A 24 -10.44 -11.67 -6.26
CA THR A 24 -10.67 -13.08 -5.87
C THR A 24 -12.02 -13.30 -5.19
N ASP A 25 -12.91 -12.32 -5.15
CA ASP A 25 -14.18 -12.36 -4.41
C ASP A 25 -14.03 -12.86 -2.97
N THR A 26 -12.88 -12.55 -2.35
CA THR A 26 -12.60 -12.98 -0.99
C THR A 26 -13.34 -12.11 0.00
N ASN A 27 -14.15 -12.72 0.86
CA ASN A 27 -14.84 -11.99 1.93
C ASN A 27 -13.83 -11.57 3.01
N TYR A 28 -13.71 -10.26 3.24
CA TYR A 28 -12.83 -9.69 4.25
C TYR A 28 -13.47 -8.48 4.95
N GLU A 29 -13.01 -8.21 6.15
CA GLU A 29 -13.30 -6.99 6.89
C GLU A 29 -12.07 -6.11 6.92
N GLU A 30 -12.24 -4.81 6.76
CA GLU A 30 -11.12 -3.88 6.84
C GLU A 30 -11.10 -3.15 8.18
N ARG A 31 -9.96 -3.19 8.86
CA ARG A 31 -9.70 -2.42 10.06
C ARG A 31 -8.80 -1.23 9.72
N GLN A 32 -9.43 -0.07 9.60
CA GLN A 32 -8.75 1.17 9.26
C GLN A 32 -8.31 1.89 10.53
N TYR A 33 -7.07 2.40 10.50
CA TYR A 33 -6.50 3.23 11.55
C TYR A 33 -6.29 4.64 11.02
N SER A 34 -6.72 5.63 11.78
CA SER A 34 -6.53 7.03 11.44
C SER A 34 -5.31 7.60 12.15
N VAL A 35 -4.69 8.56 11.49
CA VAL A 35 -3.68 9.44 12.09
C VAL A 35 -4.37 10.74 12.45
N GLY A 36 -4.15 11.22 13.67
CA GLY A 36 -4.68 12.50 14.12
C GLY A 36 -4.15 13.69 13.31
N ASP A 37 -4.76 14.83 13.50
CA ASP A 37 -4.38 16.07 12.83
C ASP A 37 -3.02 16.60 13.31
N ALA A 38 -2.46 17.51 12.50
CA ALA A 38 -1.28 18.27 12.88
C ALA A 38 -1.58 19.16 14.11
N PRO A 39 -0.59 19.43 14.99
CA PRO A 39 0.83 19.07 14.87
C PRO A 39 1.18 17.67 15.39
N ASP A 40 0.31 17.04 16.17
CA ASP A 40 0.66 15.87 16.98
C ASP A 40 0.66 14.56 16.17
N TYR A 41 -0.13 14.50 15.09
CA TYR A 41 -0.29 13.30 14.23
C TYR A 41 -0.49 12.03 15.08
N ASP A 42 -1.46 12.05 15.99
CA ASP A 42 -1.72 10.97 16.94
C ASP A 42 -1.93 9.63 16.23
N ARG A 43 -1.21 8.61 16.66
CA ARG A 43 -1.26 7.23 16.14
C ARG A 43 -1.71 6.23 17.18
N SER A 44 -2.30 6.71 18.27
CA SER A 44 -2.67 5.89 19.43
C SER A 44 -3.61 4.74 19.06
N GLN A 45 -4.52 4.92 18.09
CA GLN A 45 -5.40 3.85 17.62
C GLN A 45 -4.61 2.58 17.24
N TRP A 46 -3.54 2.73 16.46
CA TRP A 46 -2.67 1.62 16.10
C TRP A 46 -1.77 1.19 17.26
N LEU A 47 -1.11 2.14 17.91
CA LEU A 47 -0.12 1.84 18.93
C LEU A 47 -0.69 1.07 20.11
N ASN A 48 -1.93 1.33 20.48
CA ASN A 48 -2.64 0.65 21.56
C ASN A 48 -2.96 -0.83 21.25
N GLU A 49 -3.00 -1.21 19.99
CA GLU A 49 -3.30 -2.57 19.55
C GLU A 49 -2.10 -3.33 19.02
N LYS A 50 -1.11 -2.62 18.55
CA LYS A 50 0.05 -3.13 17.82
C LYS A 50 0.63 -4.42 18.38
N PHE A 51 0.78 -4.51 19.69
CA PHE A 51 1.38 -5.66 20.36
C PHE A 51 0.37 -6.66 20.95
N LYS A 52 -0.94 -6.43 20.71
CA LYS A 52 -2.02 -7.28 21.25
C LYS A 52 -2.59 -8.23 20.20
N LEU A 53 -2.25 -8.05 18.93
CA LEU A 53 -2.80 -8.83 17.81
C LEU A 53 -2.14 -10.21 17.66
N GLY A 54 -1.03 -10.48 18.36
CA GLY A 54 -0.30 -11.73 18.26
C GLY A 54 0.41 -11.90 16.91
N LEU A 55 0.92 -10.80 16.35
CA LEU A 55 1.74 -10.76 15.15
C LEU A 55 3.22 -10.95 15.53
N ASP A 56 3.96 -11.79 14.82
CA ASP A 56 5.39 -12.01 15.06
C ASP A 56 6.22 -10.74 14.89
N PHE A 57 5.90 -9.98 13.83
CA PHE A 57 6.53 -8.69 13.52
C PHE A 57 5.46 -7.61 13.39
N PRO A 58 4.95 -7.05 14.50
CA PRO A 58 3.82 -6.13 14.49
C PRO A 58 4.05 -4.90 13.62
N ASN A 59 3.34 -4.80 12.51
CA ASN A 59 3.40 -3.70 11.55
C ASN A 59 2.11 -3.59 10.72
N LEU A 60 1.98 -2.54 9.93
CA LEU A 60 0.92 -2.33 8.95
C LEU A 60 1.48 -2.38 7.52
N PRO A 61 0.79 -3.03 6.56
CA PRO A 61 -0.46 -3.78 6.73
C PRO A 61 -0.27 -5.10 7.47
N TYR A 62 -1.36 -5.59 8.07
CA TYR A 62 -1.46 -6.97 8.54
C TYR A 62 -2.68 -7.66 7.96
N LEU A 63 -2.63 -8.98 7.89
CA LEU A 63 -3.77 -9.83 7.54
C LEU A 63 -3.95 -10.90 8.63
N ILE A 64 -5.19 -11.10 9.06
CA ILE A 64 -5.57 -12.21 9.94
C ILE A 64 -6.57 -13.09 9.19
N ASP A 65 -6.25 -14.37 9.05
CA ASP A 65 -7.11 -15.38 8.45
C ASP A 65 -7.17 -16.60 9.38
N GLY A 66 -8.13 -16.64 10.25
CA GLY A 66 -8.24 -17.63 11.29
C GLY A 66 -7.02 -17.64 12.21
N THR A 67 -6.22 -18.70 12.15
CA THR A 67 -4.98 -18.84 12.94
C THR A 67 -3.77 -18.17 12.29
N HIS A 68 -3.83 -17.85 11.00
CA HIS A 68 -2.74 -17.22 10.26
C HIS A 68 -2.75 -15.72 10.49
N LYS A 69 -1.63 -15.20 10.94
CA LYS A 69 -1.44 -13.76 11.21
C LYS A 69 -0.18 -13.30 10.50
N LEU A 70 -0.37 -12.45 9.50
CA LEU A 70 0.70 -12.05 8.59
C LEU A 70 0.93 -10.54 8.63
N THR A 71 2.18 -10.16 8.50
CA THR A 71 2.63 -8.80 8.16
C THR A 71 3.46 -8.86 6.89
N GLN A 72 3.91 -7.70 6.40
CA GLN A 72 4.59 -7.51 5.12
C GLN A 72 3.66 -7.61 3.91
N SER A 73 3.47 -6.50 3.21
CA SER A 73 2.51 -6.41 2.10
C SER A 73 2.73 -7.46 1.01
N ASN A 74 4.00 -7.75 0.65
CA ASN A 74 4.30 -8.77 -0.35
C ASN A 74 4.01 -10.18 0.17
N ALA A 75 4.27 -10.47 1.44
CA ALA A 75 3.92 -11.76 2.03
C ALA A 75 2.41 -11.98 2.08
N ILE A 76 1.65 -10.92 2.37
CA ILE A 76 0.19 -10.95 2.36
C ILE A 76 -0.34 -11.20 0.93
N LEU A 77 0.18 -10.48 -0.06
CA LEU A 77 -0.18 -10.69 -1.47
C LEU A 77 0.09 -12.14 -1.90
N ARG A 78 1.25 -12.68 -1.54
CA ARG A 78 1.61 -14.06 -1.82
C ARG A 78 0.70 -15.07 -1.15
N TYR A 79 0.34 -14.83 0.11
CA TYR A 79 -0.56 -15.71 0.85
C TYR A 79 -1.91 -15.81 0.15
N ILE A 80 -2.50 -14.67 -0.22
CA ILE A 80 -3.79 -14.62 -0.92
C ILE A 80 -3.66 -15.27 -2.31
N ALA A 81 -2.61 -14.92 -3.08
CA ALA A 81 -2.38 -15.47 -4.41
C ALA A 81 -2.24 -17.00 -4.41
N ARG A 82 -1.55 -17.58 -3.43
CA ARG A 82 -1.44 -19.05 -3.29
C ARG A 82 -2.78 -19.71 -3.01
N LYS A 83 -3.63 -19.08 -2.21
CA LYS A 83 -4.99 -19.62 -1.93
C LYS A 83 -5.86 -19.68 -3.19
N HIS A 84 -5.58 -18.85 -4.18
CA HIS A 84 -6.36 -18.71 -5.42
C HIS A 84 -5.61 -19.15 -6.68
N ASN A 85 -4.49 -19.85 -6.55
CA ASN A 85 -3.68 -20.35 -7.66
C ASN A 85 -3.19 -19.24 -8.62
N LEU A 86 -2.83 -18.07 -8.07
CA LEU A 86 -2.37 -16.89 -8.82
C LEU A 86 -0.85 -16.66 -8.74
N CYS A 87 -0.08 -17.69 -8.41
CA CYS A 87 1.37 -17.59 -8.27
C CYS A 87 2.15 -18.07 -9.52
N GLY A 88 1.46 -18.43 -10.59
CA GLY A 88 2.04 -19.11 -11.75
C GLY A 88 1.84 -20.63 -11.67
N GLU A 89 1.89 -21.30 -12.82
CA GLU A 89 1.71 -22.75 -12.94
C GLU A 89 3.05 -23.49 -13.03
N THR A 90 4.02 -22.88 -13.68
CA THR A 90 5.37 -23.42 -13.84
C THR A 90 6.35 -22.74 -12.89
N GLU A 91 7.47 -23.40 -12.60
CA GLU A 91 8.53 -22.81 -11.78
C GLU A 91 9.07 -21.51 -12.38
N GLU A 92 9.21 -21.45 -13.72
CA GLU A 92 9.66 -20.24 -14.40
C GLU A 92 8.67 -19.07 -14.23
N GLU A 93 7.37 -19.32 -14.31
CA GLU A 93 6.35 -18.32 -14.06
C GLU A 93 6.38 -17.85 -12.60
N MET A 94 6.51 -18.78 -11.66
CA MET A 94 6.63 -18.45 -10.24
C MET A 94 7.83 -17.56 -9.96
N ILE A 95 9.01 -17.88 -10.54
CA ILE A 95 10.22 -17.07 -10.42
C ILE A 95 9.97 -15.66 -10.99
N ARG A 96 9.31 -15.55 -12.14
CA ARG A 96 9.01 -14.24 -12.77
C ARG A 96 8.05 -13.41 -11.92
N VAL A 97 7.03 -14.03 -11.37
CA VAL A 97 6.10 -13.36 -10.43
C VAL A 97 6.86 -12.84 -9.19
N ASP A 98 7.77 -13.64 -8.66
CA ASP A 98 8.61 -13.28 -7.51
C ASP A 98 9.48 -12.06 -7.82
N ILE A 99 10.14 -12.07 -8.95
CA ILE A 99 11.01 -10.97 -9.40
C ILE A 99 10.18 -9.71 -9.60
N LEU A 100 9.05 -9.80 -10.30
CA LEU A 100 8.20 -8.65 -10.61
C LEU A 100 7.60 -8.03 -9.34
N GLU A 101 7.15 -8.83 -8.40
CA GLU A 101 6.62 -8.35 -7.13
C GLU A 101 7.62 -7.47 -6.38
N ASN A 102 8.87 -7.91 -6.32
CA ASN A 102 9.92 -7.15 -5.64
C ASN A 102 10.36 -5.93 -6.47
N GLN A 103 10.48 -6.07 -7.79
CA GLN A 103 10.83 -4.96 -8.68
C GLN A 103 9.77 -3.83 -8.63
N VAL A 104 8.50 -4.18 -8.60
CA VAL A 104 7.41 -3.19 -8.44
C VAL A 104 7.51 -2.48 -7.09
N MET A 105 7.91 -3.17 -6.02
CA MET A 105 8.13 -2.54 -4.72
C MET A 105 9.27 -1.52 -4.77
N ASP A 106 10.36 -1.82 -5.47
CA ASP A 106 11.50 -0.89 -5.63
C ASP A 106 11.07 0.38 -6.37
N VAL A 107 10.33 0.25 -7.46
CA VAL A 107 9.76 1.39 -8.20
C VAL A 107 8.84 2.21 -7.31
N ARG A 108 7.96 1.56 -6.57
CA ARG A 108 7.03 2.21 -5.64
C ARG A 108 7.76 2.99 -4.56
N LEU A 109 8.78 2.40 -3.94
CA LEU A 109 9.57 3.08 -2.90
C LEU A 109 10.37 4.26 -3.47
N ALA A 110 10.88 4.14 -4.68
CA ALA A 110 11.53 5.25 -5.37
C ALA A 110 10.56 6.41 -5.61
N MET A 111 9.35 6.13 -6.09
CA MET A 111 8.30 7.14 -6.25
C MET A 111 7.88 7.76 -4.91
N ALA A 112 7.71 6.95 -3.87
CA ALA A 112 7.35 7.43 -2.54
C ALA A 112 8.43 8.39 -1.99
N ARG A 113 9.71 8.09 -2.18
CA ARG A 113 10.81 9.01 -1.79
C ARG A 113 10.71 10.35 -2.49
N ILE A 114 10.34 10.38 -3.75
CA ILE A 114 10.14 11.64 -4.51
C ILE A 114 8.94 12.41 -3.94
N CYS A 115 7.83 11.73 -3.67
CA CYS A 115 6.59 12.37 -3.21
C CYS A 115 6.65 12.89 -1.78
N TYR A 116 7.34 12.14 -0.90
CA TYR A 116 7.35 12.43 0.55
C TYR A 116 8.66 13.06 1.05
N SER A 117 9.67 13.26 0.19
CA SER A 117 10.89 13.95 0.58
C SER A 117 10.74 15.46 0.43
N PRO A 118 10.85 16.25 1.50
CA PRO A 118 10.75 17.71 1.42
C PRO A 118 11.85 18.34 0.54
N ASP A 119 12.98 17.66 0.38
CA ASP A 119 14.14 18.21 -0.35
C ASP A 119 14.19 17.79 -1.82
N PHE A 120 13.55 16.69 -2.21
CA PHE A 120 13.78 16.08 -3.52
C PHE A 120 12.69 16.35 -4.56
N GLY A 121 11.41 16.23 -4.19
CA GLY A 121 10.32 16.22 -5.17
C GLY A 121 9.60 17.55 -5.30
N LEU A 122 9.11 18.07 -4.19
CA LEU A 122 8.18 19.20 -4.20
C LEU A 122 8.81 20.51 -4.71
N LYS A 123 10.09 20.77 -4.41
CA LYS A 123 10.77 22.00 -4.90
C LYS A 123 10.99 21.94 -6.41
N LYS A 124 11.43 20.81 -6.96
CA LYS A 124 11.66 20.67 -8.41
C LYS A 124 10.36 20.60 -9.20
N ILE A 125 9.36 19.87 -8.70
CA ILE A 125 8.04 19.79 -9.32
C ILE A 125 7.33 21.14 -9.22
N SER A 126 7.37 21.81 -8.07
CA SER A 126 6.81 23.15 -7.91
C SER A 126 7.52 24.19 -8.80
N ALA A 127 8.83 24.13 -8.90
CA ALA A 127 9.59 25.00 -9.81
C ALA A 127 9.27 24.71 -11.28
N TYR A 128 9.11 23.43 -11.65
CA TYR A 128 8.68 23.05 -12.99
C TYR A 128 7.27 23.52 -13.28
N MET A 129 6.32 23.34 -12.37
CA MET A 129 4.93 23.79 -12.52
C MET A 129 4.81 25.33 -12.65
N LYS A 130 5.76 26.08 -12.07
CA LYS A 130 5.83 27.55 -12.19
C LYS A 130 6.64 28.02 -13.38
N SER A 131 7.27 27.11 -14.11
CA SER A 131 8.09 27.46 -15.28
C SER A 131 7.22 27.57 -16.54
N SER A 132 7.72 28.35 -17.52
CA SER A 132 7.13 28.42 -18.86
C SER A 132 7.15 27.11 -19.65
N ARG A 133 7.86 26.10 -19.12
CA ARG A 133 7.90 24.74 -19.67
C ARG A 133 6.76 23.85 -19.18
N PHE A 134 6.03 24.28 -18.15
CA PHE A 134 4.85 23.57 -17.71
C PHE A 134 3.77 23.67 -18.77
N LEU A 135 3.46 22.55 -19.37
CA LEU A 135 2.38 22.47 -20.36
C LEU A 135 1.05 22.67 -19.63
N PRO A 136 0.33 23.78 -19.87
CA PRO A 136 -1.02 23.97 -19.34
C PRO A 136 -2.00 23.09 -20.14
N GLY A 137 -1.77 21.81 -20.15
CA GLY A 137 -2.54 20.87 -20.94
C GLY A 137 -3.11 19.73 -20.12
N PRO A 138 -4.27 19.23 -20.51
CA PRO A 138 -5.19 18.47 -19.67
C PRO A 138 -4.76 17.04 -19.33
N LEU A 139 -3.64 16.55 -19.81
CA LEU A 139 -3.22 15.15 -19.56
C LEU A 139 -2.87 14.86 -18.09
N PHE A 140 -2.29 15.83 -17.39
CA PHE A 140 -2.00 15.70 -15.96
C PHE A 140 -3.09 16.26 -15.06
N MET A 141 -3.84 17.26 -15.52
CA MET A 141 -4.88 17.90 -14.71
C MET A 141 -6.11 17.01 -14.50
N LYS A 142 -6.45 16.14 -15.44
CA LYS A 142 -7.55 15.17 -15.25
C LYS A 142 -7.22 13.99 -14.36
N LEU A 143 -5.92 13.69 -14.16
CA LEU A 143 -5.44 12.65 -13.25
C LEU A 143 -4.98 13.21 -11.90
N ALA A 144 -4.73 14.51 -11.82
CA ALA A 144 -4.26 15.21 -10.61
C ALA A 144 -5.39 15.93 -9.84
N VAL A 145 -6.62 15.51 -9.98
CA VAL A 145 -7.69 15.82 -9.00
C VAL A 145 -7.47 15.00 -7.71
N TRP A 146 -6.23 14.87 -7.36
CA TRP A 146 -5.72 14.14 -6.19
C TRP A 146 -5.27 15.16 -5.15
N GLY A 147 -6.18 15.82 -4.49
CA GLY A 147 -5.76 16.58 -3.36
C GLY A 147 -6.45 17.92 -3.11
N ASN A 148 -7.64 18.11 -3.62
CA ASN A 148 -8.52 19.17 -3.13
C ASN A 148 -9.78 18.53 -2.56
N LYS A 149 -9.65 18.04 -1.35
CA LYS A 149 -10.72 18.03 -0.34
C LYS A 149 -10.09 18.36 1.00
#